data_2fd673a47bbeb69ebc37d4e3e5af36e2
#
_entry.id   2fd673a47bbeb69ebc37d4e3e5af36e2
#
_cell.length_a   1.000
_cell.length_b   1.000
_cell.length_c   1.000
_cell.angle_alpha   90.00
_cell.angle_beta   90.00
_cell.angle_gamma   90.00
#
_symmetry.space_group_name_H-M   'P 1'
#
loop_
_entity.id
_entity.type
_entity.pdbx_description
1 polymer ?
#
loop_
_entity_poly.entity_id
_entity_poly.type
_entity_poly.pdbx_seq_one_letter_code
_entity_poly.pdbx_strand_id
1 'polypeptide(L)'
;MRQIKNTTPNIHKRAAASLLLIGLLLAASLPVFARDKNETIDATAFGTGTQLGANIGVTLNIYEFSTPADRAVLVQAYEKGQNQGLVNALQRMKAVGHVEITGTLGNDCSYIRMIPTPTGRKIVFVTNRQIRFAEAWTDSQTMSYDLTAGILEINDQDKSKSTGVLYPAAQLILDKQGQLQWDLNQNPWRLVDLIDWKGTAGVN
;
A
#
# COMPACT_ATOMS: atom_id res chain seq x y z
N MET A 1 -26.71 79.55 -26.34
CA MET A 1 -27.11 78.20 -25.87
C MET A 1 -25.96 77.28 -26.02
N ARG A 2 -25.22 76.94 -24.91
CA ARG A 2 -24.06 76.07 -24.90
C ARG A 2 -24.48 74.72 -24.32
N GLN A 3 -24.41 73.68 -25.09
CA GLN A 3 -24.66 72.30 -24.68
C GLN A 3 -23.42 71.75 -23.94
N ILE A 4 -23.63 71.32 -22.70
CA ILE A 4 -22.60 70.68 -21.85
C ILE A 4 -22.72 69.19 -22.12
N LYS A 5 -21.70 68.56 -22.72
CA LYS A 5 -21.55 67.09 -22.83
C LYS A 5 -21.05 66.49 -21.53
N ASN A 6 -21.90 65.76 -20.82
CA ASN A 6 -21.52 64.97 -19.68
C ASN A 6 -20.84 63.69 -20.17
N THR A 7 -19.56 63.59 -19.90
CA THR A 7 -18.79 62.34 -20.10
C THR A 7 -18.67 61.64 -18.75
N THR A 8 -19.44 60.59 -18.55
CA THR A 8 -19.29 59.69 -17.39
C THR A 8 -18.14 58.70 -17.61
N PRO A 9 -17.18 58.58 -16.69
CA PRO A 9 -16.09 57.62 -16.85
C PRO A 9 -16.55 56.21 -16.50
N ASN A 10 -16.24 55.28 -17.36
CA ASN A 10 -16.60 53.89 -17.34
C ASN A 10 -15.76 53.13 -16.26
N ILE A 11 -16.19 53.16 -14.99
CA ILE A 11 -15.51 52.56 -13.83
C ILE A 11 -15.68 51.02 -13.79
N HIS A 12 -16.66 50.46 -14.49
CA HIS A 12 -16.99 49.03 -14.38
C HIS A 12 -16.08 48.08 -15.14
N LYS A 13 -15.24 48.55 -16.05
CA LYS A 13 -14.32 47.66 -16.84
C LYS A 13 -13.01 47.32 -16.12
N ARG A 14 -12.65 48.06 -15.07
CA ARG A 14 -11.38 47.78 -14.33
C ARG A 14 -11.57 46.82 -13.17
N ALA A 15 -12.76 46.67 -12.63
CA ALA A 15 -13.03 45.73 -11.52
C ALA A 15 -13.11 44.28 -11.95
N ALA A 16 -13.52 43.99 -13.20
CA ALA A 16 -13.67 42.62 -13.70
C ALA A 16 -12.31 41.93 -13.99
N ALA A 17 -11.29 42.70 -14.39
CA ALA A 17 -9.95 42.14 -14.68
C ALA A 17 -9.17 41.73 -13.44
N SER A 18 -9.39 42.44 -12.31
CA SER A 18 -8.69 42.13 -11.03
C SER A 18 -9.25 40.90 -10.31
N LEU A 19 -10.53 40.60 -10.47
CA LEU A 19 -11.16 39.39 -9.91
C LEU A 19 -10.75 38.09 -10.63
N LEU A 20 -10.45 38.17 -11.93
CA LEU A 20 -10.01 37.02 -12.72
C LEU A 20 -8.55 36.61 -12.39
N LEU A 21 -7.70 37.56 -12.00
CA LEU A 21 -6.30 37.29 -11.62
C LEU A 21 -6.20 36.64 -10.26
N ILE A 22 -7.08 36.94 -9.30
CA ILE A 22 -7.10 36.34 -7.96
C ILE A 22 -7.65 34.91 -8.02
N GLY A 23 -8.60 34.64 -8.89
CA GLY A 23 -9.15 33.31 -9.12
C GLY A 23 -8.11 32.31 -9.68
N LEU A 24 -7.17 32.79 -10.51
CA LEU A 24 -6.15 31.95 -11.13
C LEU A 24 -5.00 31.60 -10.17
N LEU A 25 -4.74 32.42 -9.15
CA LEU A 25 -3.71 32.16 -8.14
C LEU A 25 -4.16 31.16 -7.06
N LEU A 26 -5.47 30.99 -6.84
CA LEU A 26 -6.00 30.00 -5.88
C LEU A 26 -6.13 28.59 -6.46
N ALA A 27 -6.08 28.43 -7.78
CA ALA A 27 -6.15 27.13 -8.45
C ALA A 27 -4.82 26.34 -8.46
N ALA A 28 -3.72 26.94 -8.01
CA ALA A 28 -2.38 26.37 -8.14
C ALA A 28 -1.87 25.61 -6.89
N SER A 29 -2.68 25.45 -5.85
CA SER A 29 -2.29 24.65 -4.68
C SER A 29 -2.98 23.28 -4.66
N LEU A 30 -2.84 22.53 -5.76
CA LEU A 30 -2.99 21.08 -5.65
C LEU A 30 -1.83 20.58 -4.79
N PRO A 31 -2.10 19.81 -3.72
CA PRO A 31 -1.00 19.17 -3.01
C PRO A 31 -0.28 18.28 -4.03
N VAL A 32 0.90 18.70 -4.43
CA VAL A 32 1.87 17.79 -5.05
C VAL A 32 2.19 16.81 -3.92
N PHE A 33 1.53 15.65 -3.95
CA PHE A 33 2.02 14.51 -3.19
C PHE A 33 3.42 14.24 -3.75
N ALA A 34 4.42 14.71 -3.03
CA ALA A 34 5.79 14.35 -3.30
C ALA A 34 5.78 12.81 -3.32
N ARG A 35 6.15 12.23 -4.46
CA ARG A 35 6.31 10.79 -4.62
C ARG A 35 7.45 10.45 -3.69
N ASP A 36 7.11 9.95 -2.49
CA ASP A 36 8.10 9.57 -1.51
C ASP A 36 9.01 8.51 -2.14
N LYS A 37 10.28 8.84 -2.15
CA LYS A 37 11.34 7.94 -2.60
C LYS A 37 11.28 6.68 -1.76
N ASN A 38 11.60 5.56 -2.36
CA ASN A 38 11.67 4.21 -1.80
C ASN A 38 11.72 4.19 -0.26
N GLU A 39 10.76 3.52 0.34
CA GLU A 39 10.66 3.35 1.78
C GLU A 39 11.03 1.92 2.13
N THR A 40 11.81 1.71 3.18
CA THR A 40 12.16 0.39 3.68
C THR A 40 11.63 0.23 5.09
N ILE A 41 10.98 -0.90 5.38
CA ILE A 41 10.51 -1.27 6.70
C ILE A 41 11.09 -2.62 7.07
N ASP A 42 11.88 -2.66 8.14
CA ASP A 42 12.38 -3.89 8.73
C ASP A 42 11.49 -4.32 9.89
N ALA A 43 11.36 -5.62 10.08
CA ALA A 43 10.63 -6.23 11.18
C ALA A 43 11.26 -7.58 11.58
N THR A 44 10.98 -8.02 12.80
CA THR A 44 11.30 -9.35 13.27
C THR A 44 10.03 -10.20 13.27
N ALA A 45 10.05 -11.35 12.60
CA ALA A 45 8.93 -12.27 12.52
C ALA A 45 9.04 -13.36 13.61
N PHE A 46 7.92 -13.61 14.29
CA PHE A 46 7.71 -14.74 15.18
C PHE A 46 6.57 -15.60 14.65
N GLY A 47 6.88 -16.85 14.33
CA GLY A 47 5.88 -17.86 13.98
C GLY A 47 5.36 -18.57 15.22
N THR A 48 4.13 -19.07 15.12
CA THR A 48 3.50 -19.86 16.20
C THR A 48 3.82 -21.36 16.11
N GLY A 49 4.62 -21.79 15.12
CA GLY A 49 5.04 -23.18 14.93
C GLY A 49 6.40 -23.46 15.58
N THR A 50 6.63 -24.69 15.99
CA THR A 50 7.86 -25.19 16.62
C THR A 50 9.11 -25.06 15.74
N GLN A 51 8.97 -24.69 14.48
CA GLN A 51 10.03 -24.64 13.48
C GLN A 51 10.68 -23.26 13.35
N LEU A 52 10.06 -22.20 13.84
CA LEU A 52 10.56 -20.83 13.77
C LEU A 52 11.16 -20.33 15.10
N GLY A 53 11.76 -21.19 15.89
CA GLY A 53 12.40 -20.81 17.15
C GLY A 53 13.56 -19.80 17.04
N ALA A 54 13.78 -19.21 15.85
CA ALA A 54 14.73 -18.15 15.59
C ALA A 54 14.00 -16.87 15.15
N ASN A 55 14.53 -15.72 15.57
CA ASN A 55 14.10 -14.43 15.07
C ASN A 55 14.42 -14.34 13.57
N ILE A 56 13.40 -14.18 12.74
CA ILE A 56 13.56 -14.10 11.29
C ILE A 56 13.33 -12.66 10.88
N GLY A 57 14.32 -12.04 10.23
CA GLY A 57 14.18 -10.71 9.68
C GLY A 57 13.24 -10.72 8.47
N VAL A 58 12.36 -9.72 8.40
CA VAL A 58 11.50 -9.43 7.27
C VAL A 58 11.75 -7.99 6.86
N THR A 59 12.10 -7.77 5.60
CA THR A 59 12.32 -6.43 5.03
C THR A 59 11.28 -6.18 3.95
N LEU A 60 10.51 -5.12 4.06
CA LEU A 60 9.58 -4.64 3.04
C LEU A 60 10.16 -3.37 2.39
N ASN A 61 10.53 -3.47 1.11
CA ASN A 61 10.91 -2.34 0.30
C ASN A 61 9.68 -1.85 -0.50
N ILE A 62 9.30 -0.59 -0.34
CA ILE A 62 8.18 0.05 -1.02
C ILE A 62 8.74 0.99 -2.07
N TYR A 63 8.45 0.75 -3.35
CA TYR A 63 8.87 1.61 -4.45
C TYR A 63 7.83 2.68 -4.75
N GLU A 64 6.55 2.29 -4.66
CA GLU A 64 5.40 3.16 -4.80
C GLU A 64 4.16 2.54 -4.15
N PHE A 65 3.19 3.36 -3.77
CA PHE A 65 1.89 2.86 -3.30
C PHE A 65 0.93 2.67 -4.47
N SER A 66 0.16 1.59 -4.41
CA SER A 66 -0.89 1.28 -5.38
C SER A 66 -2.00 2.32 -5.34
N THR A 67 -2.54 2.61 -6.51
CA THR A 67 -3.59 3.60 -6.72
C THR A 67 -4.99 3.02 -6.48
N PRO A 68 -6.04 3.86 -6.35
CA PRO A 68 -7.42 3.38 -6.36
C PRO A 68 -7.79 2.63 -7.64
N ALA A 69 -7.18 2.95 -8.79
CA ALA A 69 -7.39 2.24 -10.05
C ALA A 69 -6.85 0.81 -9.98
N ASP A 70 -5.64 0.61 -9.41
CA ASP A 70 -5.07 -0.72 -9.19
C ASP A 70 -5.98 -1.58 -8.31
N ARG A 71 -6.53 -0.98 -7.25
CA ARG A 71 -7.51 -1.66 -6.39
C ARG A 71 -8.77 -2.07 -7.17
N ALA A 72 -9.29 -1.21 -8.02
CA ALA A 72 -10.48 -1.52 -8.83
C ALA A 72 -10.23 -2.70 -9.76
N VAL A 73 -9.05 -2.79 -10.38
CA VAL A 73 -8.64 -3.94 -11.21
C VAL A 73 -8.67 -5.24 -10.39
N LEU A 74 -8.13 -5.23 -9.18
CA LEU A 74 -8.10 -6.41 -8.31
C LEU A 74 -9.50 -6.84 -7.84
N VAL A 75 -10.36 -5.88 -7.48
CA VAL A 75 -11.76 -6.15 -7.12
C VAL A 75 -12.50 -6.81 -8.28
N GLN A 76 -12.43 -6.24 -9.49
CA GLN A 76 -13.05 -6.83 -10.68
C GLN A 76 -12.51 -8.22 -11.02
N ALA A 77 -11.20 -8.43 -10.86
CA ALA A 77 -10.58 -9.72 -11.08
C ALA A 77 -11.09 -10.77 -10.10
N TYR A 78 -11.25 -10.39 -8.83
CA TYR A 78 -11.82 -11.25 -7.80
C TYR A 78 -13.30 -11.56 -8.09
N GLU A 79 -14.11 -10.59 -8.44
CA GLU A 79 -15.54 -10.79 -8.79
C GLU A 79 -15.72 -11.76 -9.95
N LYS A 80 -14.81 -11.75 -10.93
CA LYS A 80 -14.87 -12.63 -12.11
C LYS A 80 -14.32 -14.02 -11.90
N GLY A 81 -13.31 -14.19 -11.08
CA GLY A 81 -12.57 -15.43 -10.98
C GLY A 81 -12.13 -15.82 -9.57
N GLN A 82 -12.73 -15.18 -8.55
CA GLN A 82 -12.41 -15.43 -7.14
C GLN A 82 -10.89 -15.30 -6.88
N ASN A 83 -10.34 -16.09 -5.98
CA ASN A 83 -8.91 -16.04 -5.65
C ASN A 83 -8.01 -16.25 -6.89
N GLN A 84 -8.34 -17.15 -7.79
CA GLN A 84 -7.54 -17.38 -9.01
C GLN A 84 -7.56 -16.17 -9.94
N GLY A 85 -8.69 -15.47 -10.04
CA GLY A 85 -8.78 -14.21 -10.78
C GLY A 85 -7.88 -13.14 -10.19
N LEU A 86 -7.86 -13.03 -8.86
CA LEU A 86 -7.00 -12.12 -8.12
C LEU A 86 -5.51 -12.43 -8.35
N VAL A 87 -5.10 -13.70 -8.23
CA VAL A 87 -3.71 -14.16 -8.47
C VAL A 87 -3.27 -13.81 -9.89
N ASN A 88 -4.12 -14.13 -10.89
CA ASN A 88 -3.82 -13.85 -12.29
C ASN A 88 -3.70 -12.34 -12.58
N ALA A 89 -4.47 -11.50 -11.88
CA ALA A 89 -4.35 -10.05 -12.00
C ALA A 89 -3.05 -9.55 -11.37
N LEU A 90 -2.73 -9.97 -10.15
CA LEU A 90 -1.50 -9.61 -9.45
C LEU A 90 -0.24 -9.99 -10.27
N GLN A 91 -0.25 -11.16 -10.93
CA GLN A 91 0.88 -11.61 -11.75
C GLN A 91 1.13 -10.72 -12.99
N ARG A 92 0.12 -9.98 -13.44
CA ARG A 92 0.21 -9.06 -14.59
C ARG A 92 0.50 -7.62 -14.18
N MET A 93 0.36 -7.30 -12.90
CA MET A 93 0.64 -5.96 -12.38
C MET A 93 2.15 -5.76 -12.23
N LYS A 94 2.56 -4.52 -12.38
CA LYS A 94 3.93 -4.11 -12.09
C LYS A 94 4.22 -4.29 -10.61
N ALA A 95 5.44 -4.73 -10.27
CA ALA A 95 5.93 -4.72 -8.90
C ALA A 95 6.00 -3.28 -8.38
N VAL A 96 5.36 -3.04 -7.24
CA VAL A 96 5.35 -1.75 -6.52
C VAL A 96 6.18 -1.79 -5.24
N GLY A 97 6.77 -2.95 -4.96
CA GLY A 97 7.68 -3.18 -3.86
C GLY A 97 8.22 -4.61 -3.85
N HIS A 98 8.94 -4.95 -2.80
CA HIS A 98 9.56 -6.25 -2.62
C HIS A 98 9.57 -6.62 -1.15
N VAL A 99 9.20 -7.83 -0.80
CA VAL A 99 9.32 -8.37 0.57
C VAL A 99 10.37 -9.45 0.58
N GLU A 100 11.36 -9.29 1.46
CA GLU A 100 12.44 -10.23 1.67
C GLU A 100 12.36 -10.82 3.07
N ILE A 101 12.69 -12.09 3.17
CA ILE A 101 12.84 -12.80 4.44
C ILE A 101 14.26 -13.30 4.52
N THR A 102 14.91 -13.12 5.65
CA THR A 102 16.31 -13.52 5.84
C THR A 102 16.56 -14.93 5.31
N GLY A 103 17.54 -15.04 4.41
CA GLY A 103 17.93 -16.31 3.78
C GLY A 103 17.12 -16.69 2.53
N THR A 104 16.24 -15.78 2.03
CA THR A 104 15.50 -15.98 0.78
C THR A 104 15.81 -14.86 -0.22
N LEU A 105 15.41 -15.06 -1.48
CA LEU A 105 15.48 -14.02 -2.52
C LEU A 105 14.30 -13.03 -2.44
N GLY A 106 13.34 -13.29 -1.54
CA GLY A 106 12.14 -12.47 -1.44
C GLY A 106 11.17 -12.65 -2.61
N ASN A 107 10.10 -11.86 -2.59
CA ASN A 107 9.06 -11.82 -3.60
C ASN A 107 8.61 -10.38 -3.90
N ASP A 108 8.30 -10.14 -5.16
CA ASP A 108 7.73 -8.86 -5.57
C ASP A 108 6.31 -8.68 -5.01
N CYS A 109 6.05 -7.49 -4.52
CA CYS A 109 4.74 -7.04 -4.12
C CYS A 109 4.06 -6.34 -5.29
N SER A 110 3.00 -6.93 -5.81
CA SER A 110 2.21 -6.34 -6.91
C SER A 110 1.16 -5.34 -6.42
N TYR A 111 0.90 -5.31 -5.12
CA TYR A 111 -0.02 -4.35 -4.52
C TYR A 111 0.46 -3.95 -3.13
N ILE A 112 0.61 -2.65 -2.91
CA ILE A 112 0.92 -2.06 -1.61
C ILE A 112 0.03 -0.85 -1.40
N ARG A 113 -0.74 -0.84 -0.31
CA ARG A 113 -1.63 0.28 0.03
C ARG A 113 -1.30 0.86 1.39
N MET A 114 -1.23 2.17 1.47
CA MET A 114 -1.16 2.92 2.71
C MET A 114 -2.54 3.46 3.06
N ILE A 115 -2.92 3.33 4.33
CA ILE A 115 -4.18 3.82 4.91
C ILE A 115 -3.81 4.65 6.13
N PRO A 116 -4.09 5.96 6.14
CA PRO A 116 -3.86 6.79 7.32
C PRO A 116 -4.69 6.31 8.52
N THR A 117 -4.10 6.40 9.72
CA THR A 117 -4.76 6.12 10.99
C THR A 117 -4.56 7.31 11.94
N PRO A 118 -5.31 7.43 13.05
CA PRO A 118 -5.15 8.54 13.98
C PRO A 118 -3.76 8.65 14.62
N THR A 119 -3.03 7.54 14.73
CA THR A 119 -1.72 7.47 15.40
C THR A 119 -0.56 7.24 14.43
N GLY A 120 -0.85 7.11 13.11
CA GLY A 120 0.16 6.83 12.11
C GLY A 120 -0.46 6.29 10.83
N ARG A 121 -0.11 5.08 10.43
CA ARG A 121 -0.60 4.49 9.18
C ARG A 121 -0.61 2.96 9.21
N LYS A 122 -1.49 2.39 8.41
CA LYS A 122 -1.54 0.97 8.12
C LYS A 122 -1.04 0.74 6.69
N ILE A 123 -0.14 -0.21 6.52
CA ILE A 123 0.35 -0.64 5.21
C ILE A 123 -0.13 -2.07 4.98
N VAL A 124 -0.79 -2.29 3.85
CA VAL A 124 -1.23 -3.61 3.40
C VAL A 124 -0.46 -3.94 2.13
N PHE A 125 0.19 -5.09 2.08
CA PHE A 125 0.88 -5.55 0.88
C PHE A 125 0.48 -6.96 0.51
N VAL A 126 0.55 -7.27 -0.78
CA VAL A 126 0.23 -8.58 -1.34
C VAL A 126 1.24 -8.91 -2.43
N THR A 127 1.78 -10.14 -2.39
CA THR A 127 2.62 -10.70 -3.43
C THR A 127 1.77 -11.52 -4.40
N ASN A 128 2.30 -11.82 -5.57
CA ASN A 128 1.66 -12.67 -6.56
C ASN A 128 2.00 -14.17 -6.39
N ARG A 129 2.62 -14.53 -5.29
CA ARG A 129 3.00 -15.91 -4.97
C ARG A 129 3.20 -16.07 -3.47
N GLN A 130 3.08 -17.29 -2.98
CA GLN A 130 3.36 -17.61 -1.59
C GLN A 130 4.87 -17.50 -1.26
N ILE A 131 5.18 -17.07 -0.05
CA ILE A 131 6.55 -17.18 0.49
C ILE A 131 6.74 -18.61 0.96
N ARG A 132 7.70 -19.31 0.36
CA ARG A 132 8.06 -20.67 0.71
C ARG A 132 9.30 -20.67 1.60
N PHE A 133 9.18 -21.27 2.78
CA PHE A 133 10.34 -21.67 3.57
C PHE A 133 10.78 -23.06 3.19
N ALA A 134 12.06 -23.37 3.42
CA ALA A 134 12.65 -24.68 3.12
C ALA A 134 11.89 -25.87 3.72
N GLU A 135 11.12 -25.64 4.80
CA GLU A 135 10.35 -26.67 5.48
C GLU A 135 8.90 -26.81 4.97
N ALA A 136 8.35 -25.77 4.33
CA ALA A 136 7.05 -25.86 3.67
C ALA A 136 7.10 -26.69 2.37
N TRP A 137 8.28 -27.18 2.01
CA TRP A 137 8.46 -27.91 0.76
C TRP A 137 7.87 -29.32 0.79
N THR A 138 7.57 -29.87 1.95
CA THR A 138 7.16 -31.26 2.06
C THR A 138 5.67 -31.52 2.00
N ASP A 139 4.78 -30.52 2.16
CA ASP A 139 3.39 -30.83 2.47
C ASP A 139 2.30 -30.18 1.61
N SER A 140 2.58 -29.28 0.67
CA SER A 140 1.46 -28.66 -0.03
C SER A 140 1.65 -28.50 -1.53
N GLN A 141 1.27 -29.52 -2.23
CA GLN A 141 0.82 -29.42 -3.62
C GLN A 141 -0.63 -28.90 -3.73
N THR A 142 -1.17 -28.23 -2.73
CA THR A 142 -2.49 -27.61 -2.81
C THR A 142 -2.36 -26.23 -3.44
N MET A 143 -2.71 -26.16 -4.71
CA MET A 143 -2.62 -24.97 -5.58
C MET A 143 -3.54 -23.80 -5.18
N SER A 144 -4.12 -23.81 -3.99
CA SER A 144 -5.14 -22.84 -3.60
C SER A 144 -4.61 -21.64 -2.81
N TYR A 145 -3.42 -21.74 -2.22
CA TYR A 145 -2.86 -20.70 -1.33
C TYR A 145 -1.67 -19.99 -2.00
N ASP A 146 -1.97 -19.25 -3.08
CA ASP A 146 -0.95 -18.70 -3.97
C ASP A 146 -0.50 -17.29 -3.62
N LEU A 147 -0.96 -16.76 -2.48
CA LEU A 147 -0.68 -15.39 -2.06
C LEU A 147 0.11 -15.37 -0.76
N THR A 148 0.96 -14.37 -0.63
CA THR A 148 1.42 -13.86 0.66
C THR A 148 0.84 -12.47 0.84
N ALA A 149 0.29 -12.21 2.01
CA ALA A 149 -0.19 -10.89 2.38
C ALA A 149 0.43 -10.45 3.69
N GLY A 150 0.57 -9.14 3.88
CA GLY A 150 1.00 -8.59 5.14
C GLY A 150 0.27 -7.31 5.49
N ILE A 151 0.15 -7.07 6.78
CA ILE A 151 -0.42 -5.86 7.36
C ILE A 151 0.58 -5.33 8.38
N LEU A 152 1.01 -4.07 8.19
CA LEU A 152 1.84 -3.36 9.14
C LEU A 152 1.04 -2.20 9.71
N GLU A 153 1.04 -2.04 11.01
CA GLU A 153 0.46 -0.91 11.73
C GLU A 153 1.60 -0.08 12.32
N ILE A 154 1.95 0.98 11.61
CA ILE A 154 3.02 1.91 12.00
C ILE A 154 2.42 2.98 12.91
N ASN A 155 2.97 3.11 14.12
CA ASN A 155 2.60 4.15 15.04
C ASN A 155 3.69 5.23 15.03
N ASP A 156 3.36 6.40 14.48
CA ASP A 156 4.30 7.52 14.36
C ASP A 156 4.51 8.26 15.67
N GLN A 157 3.59 8.12 16.63
CA GLN A 157 3.66 8.76 17.96
C GLN A 157 4.49 7.92 18.95
N ASP A 158 4.40 6.59 18.85
CA ASP A 158 5.11 5.65 19.71
C ASP A 158 5.53 4.43 18.89
N LYS A 159 6.76 4.45 18.39
CA LYS A 159 7.29 3.39 17.51
C LYS A 159 7.25 2.00 18.15
N SER A 160 7.32 1.91 19.48
CA SER A 160 7.25 0.63 20.20
C SER A 160 5.90 -0.07 20.08
N LYS A 161 4.86 0.67 19.68
CA LYS A 161 3.51 0.16 19.41
C LYS A 161 3.28 -0.25 17.97
N SER A 162 4.29 -0.09 17.12
CA SER A 162 4.22 -0.58 15.75
C SER A 162 4.24 -2.11 15.74
N THR A 163 3.31 -2.70 15.03
CA THR A 163 3.14 -4.15 14.93
C THR A 163 2.77 -4.56 13.52
N GLY A 164 2.85 -5.86 13.24
CA GLY A 164 2.38 -6.36 11.96
C GLY A 164 2.04 -7.85 12.01
N VAL A 165 1.47 -8.30 10.92
CA VAL A 165 1.15 -9.71 10.68
C VAL A 165 1.53 -10.05 9.24
N LEU A 166 2.20 -11.18 9.05
CA LEU A 166 2.49 -11.76 7.75
C LEU A 166 1.72 -13.07 7.60
N TYR A 167 1.02 -13.23 6.49
CA TYR A 167 0.29 -14.42 6.06
C TYR A 167 1.09 -15.09 4.95
N PRO A 168 1.95 -16.08 5.24
CA PRO A 168 2.93 -16.60 4.26
C PRO A 168 2.31 -17.38 3.10
N ALA A 169 1.18 -18.05 3.36
CA ALA A 169 0.43 -18.77 2.35
C ALA A 169 -1.07 -18.58 2.63
N ALA A 170 -1.72 -17.78 1.81
CA ALA A 170 -3.09 -17.34 1.99
C ALA A 170 -3.87 -17.39 0.68
N GLN A 171 -5.19 -17.50 0.80
CA GLN A 171 -6.14 -17.23 -0.26
C GLN A 171 -7.25 -16.32 0.25
N LEU A 172 -7.88 -15.60 -0.65
CA LEU A 172 -9.03 -14.78 -0.34
C LEU A 172 -10.30 -15.55 -0.68
N ILE A 173 -11.19 -15.72 0.29
CA ILE A 173 -12.47 -16.41 0.12
C ILE A 173 -13.64 -15.54 0.54
N LEU A 174 -14.84 -15.87 0.08
CA LEU A 174 -16.09 -15.35 0.62
C LEU A 174 -16.62 -16.31 1.67
N ASP A 175 -16.95 -15.80 2.84
CA ASP A 175 -17.65 -16.58 3.87
C ASP A 175 -19.14 -16.80 3.50
N LYS A 176 -19.85 -17.52 4.37
CA LYS A 176 -21.29 -17.80 4.18
C LYS A 176 -22.16 -16.54 4.15
N GLN A 177 -21.66 -15.43 4.66
CA GLN A 177 -22.29 -14.11 4.69
C GLN A 177 -21.89 -13.23 3.50
N GLY A 178 -21.04 -13.74 2.58
CA GLY A 178 -20.51 -13.01 1.44
C GLY A 178 -19.44 -11.98 1.81
N GLN A 179 -18.81 -12.12 2.98
CA GLN A 179 -17.71 -11.24 3.40
C GLN A 179 -16.35 -11.85 3.00
N LEU A 180 -15.44 -10.98 2.58
CA LEU A 180 -14.08 -11.39 2.23
C LEU A 180 -13.29 -11.76 3.49
N GLN A 181 -12.74 -12.96 3.50
CA GLN A 181 -11.89 -13.48 4.58
C GLN A 181 -10.61 -14.08 4.01
N TRP A 182 -9.56 -14.05 4.82
CA TRP A 182 -8.34 -14.81 4.58
C TRP A 182 -8.55 -16.25 5.02
N ASP A 183 -8.37 -17.17 4.10
CA ASP A 183 -8.20 -18.58 4.42
C ASP A 183 -6.70 -18.89 4.37
N LEU A 184 -6.16 -19.55 5.40
CA LEU A 184 -4.74 -19.66 5.68
C LEU A 184 -4.31 -21.12 5.70
N ASN A 185 -3.29 -21.45 4.93
CA ASN A 185 -2.65 -22.77 4.98
C ASN A 185 -1.62 -22.88 6.11
N GLN A 186 -1.11 -21.73 6.58
CA GLN A 186 -0.12 -21.65 7.66
C GLN A 186 -0.55 -20.60 8.68
N ASN A 187 -0.17 -20.81 9.93
CA ASN A 187 -0.39 -19.82 10.96
C ASN A 187 0.27 -18.48 10.62
N PRO A 188 -0.40 -17.35 10.88
CA PRO A 188 0.17 -16.03 10.67
C PRO A 188 1.45 -15.85 11.50
N TRP A 189 2.39 -15.09 10.95
CA TRP A 189 3.57 -14.67 11.70
C TRP A 189 3.33 -13.28 12.26
N ARG A 190 3.57 -13.13 13.52
CA ARG A 190 3.56 -11.83 14.18
C ARG A 190 4.85 -11.10 13.83
N LEU A 191 4.73 -9.84 13.40
CA LEU A 191 5.85 -8.94 13.15
C LEU A 191 5.95 -7.94 14.30
N VAL A 192 7.15 -7.82 14.85
CA VAL A 192 7.51 -6.90 15.94
C VAL A 192 8.80 -6.16 15.58
N ASP A 193 9.22 -5.22 16.43
CA ASP A 193 10.43 -4.41 16.26
C ASP A 193 10.47 -3.75 14.88
N LEU A 194 9.32 -3.16 14.47
CA LEU A 194 9.21 -2.50 13.19
C LEU A 194 10.05 -1.22 13.17
N ILE A 195 10.98 -1.16 12.22
CA ILE A 195 11.83 0.01 11.96
C ILE A 195 11.48 0.54 10.57
N ASP A 196 10.93 1.73 10.53
CA ASP A 196 10.57 2.44 9.31
C ASP A 196 11.69 3.42 8.93
N TRP A 197 12.40 3.11 7.84
CA TRP A 197 13.52 3.88 7.30
C TRP A 197 13.03 4.88 6.23
N LYS A 198 12.13 5.79 6.58
CA LYS A 198 11.61 6.79 5.63
C LYS A 198 12.75 7.57 5.00
N GLY A 199 12.93 7.40 3.70
CA GLY A 199 13.84 8.22 2.91
C GLY A 199 15.33 8.01 3.14
N THR A 200 15.75 7.01 3.91
CA THR A 200 17.17 6.68 4.14
C THR A 200 17.72 5.61 3.21
N ALA A 201 16.88 5.00 2.38
CA ALA A 201 17.34 4.03 1.37
C ALA A 201 18.22 4.72 0.33
N GLY A 202 19.54 4.64 0.49
CA GLY A 202 20.51 5.12 -0.49
C GLY A 202 21.55 6.12 0.02
N VAL A 203 21.80 6.19 1.32
CA VAL A 203 23.00 6.86 1.86
C VAL A 203 24.00 5.78 2.29
N ASN A 204 24.71 5.28 1.32
CA ASN A 204 26.00 4.58 1.45
C ASN A 204 26.96 5.25 0.51
#